data_688a01df660d5ebc87fda9e968a0850b
#
_entry.id   688a01df660d5ebc87fda9e968a0850b
#
_cell.length_a   1.000
_cell.length_b   1.000
_cell.length_c   1.000
_cell.angle_alpha   90.00
_cell.angle_beta   90.00
_cell.angle_gamma   90.00
#
_symmetry.space_group_name_H-M   'P 1'
#
loop_
_entity.id
_entity.type
_entity.pdbx_description
1 polymer ?
#
loop_
_entity_poly.entity_id
_entity_poly.type
_entity_poly.pdbx_seq_one_letter_code
_entity_poly.pdbx_strand_id
1 'polypeptide(L)'
;MLRRATIEDAAQLGSVHVAAWNETYAGLLPEAMLAGQSAEARSAMWARILGDPSAAAGTAVYVIEDQASIVGFGSCGHQRDPRLRELGFAAEISAIYLLRSQQGKGFGRALMGAMTAEIRSRGHDAVALWVLKENAAARDFYQ
;
A
#
# COMPACT_ATOMS: atom_id res chain seq x y z
N MET A 1 -4.66 -14.11 -6.61
CA MET A 1 -3.87 -14.79 -5.56
C MET A 1 -3.00 -13.77 -4.82
N LEU A 2 -2.97 -13.86 -3.50
CA LEU A 2 -2.12 -12.99 -2.67
C LEU A 2 -0.72 -13.62 -2.53
N ARG A 3 0.31 -12.82 -2.72
CA ARG A 3 1.71 -13.26 -2.50
C ARG A 3 2.60 -12.09 -2.11
N ARG A 4 3.79 -12.40 -1.63
CA ARG A 4 4.81 -11.39 -1.35
C ARG A 4 5.34 -10.84 -2.68
N ALA A 5 5.56 -9.53 -2.74
CA ALA A 5 6.15 -8.91 -3.92
C ALA A 5 7.65 -9.18 -4.01
N THR A 6 8.16 -9.22 -5.24
CA THR A 6 9.59 -9.31 -5.53
C THR A 6 10.00 -8.10 -6.36
N ILE A 7 11.31 -7.87 -6.50
CA ILE A 7 11.83 -6.73 -7.27
C ILE A 7 11.33 -6.74 -8.72
N GLU A 8 11.04 -7.92 -9.26
CA GLU A 8 10.54 -8.07 -10.62
C GLU A 8 9.13 -7.50 -10.79
N ASP A 9 8.41 -7.27 -9.69
CA ASP A 9 7.08 -6.69 -9.70
C ASP A 9 7.08 -5.17 -9.78
N ALA A 10 8.24 -4.52 -9.67
CA ALA A 10 8.33 -3.07 -9.53
C ALA A 10 7.62 -2.29 -10.63
N ALA A 11 7.75 -2.73 -11.89
CA ALA A 11 7.12 -2.04 -13.02
C ALA A 11 5.59 -2.12 -12.93
N GLN A 12 5.04 -3.30 -12.64
CA GLN A 12 3.60 -3.46 -12.49
C GLN A 12 3.09 -2.72 -11.26
N LEU A 13 3.84 -2.73 -10.16
CA LEU A 13 3.48 -1.97 -8.96
C LEU A 13 3.39 -0.48 -9.26
N GLY A 14 4.33 0.06 -10.03
CA GLY A 14 4.29 1.46 -10.41
C GLY A 14 3.03 1.79 -11.21
N SER A 15 2.67 0.96 -12.18
CA SER A 15 1.49 1.16 -13.01
C SER A 15 0.19 1.06 -12.19
N VAL A 16 0.08 0.05 -11.33
CA VAL A 16 -1.10 -0.13 -10.48
C VAL A 16 -1.22 0.99 -9.46
N HIS A 17 -0.08 1.43 -8.91
CA HIS A 17 -0.07 2.53 -7.93
C HIS A 17 -0.67 3.80 -8.53
N VAL A 18 -0.22 4.19 -9.72
CA VAL A 18 -0.74 5.39 -10.39
C VAL A 18 -2.20 5.21 -10.78
N ALA A 19 -2.57 4.07 -11.35
CA ALA A 19 -3.95 3.80 -11.75
C ALA A 19 -4.90 3.83 -10.56
N ALA A 20 -4.55 3.15 -9.47
CA ALA A 20 -5.39 3.10 -8.27
C ALA A 20 -5.45 4.46 -7.57
N TRP A 21 -4.34 5.20 -7.56
CA TRP A 21 -4.30 6.55 -7.01
C TRP A 21 -5.28 7.45 -7.76
N ASN A 22 -5.22 7.43 -9.09
CA ASN A 22 -6.11 8.25 -9.91
C ASN A 22 -7.58 7.86 -9.70
N GLU A 23 -7.90 6.58 -9.66
CA GLU A 23 -9.25 6.11 -9.40
C GLU A 23 -9.76 6.52 -8.01
N THR A 24 -8.89 6.44 -7.00
CA THR A 24 -9.26 6.73 -5.61
C THR A 24 -9.48 8.21 -5.37
N TYR A 25 -8.61 9.05 -5.93
CA TYR A 25 -8.58 10.47 -5.60
C TYR A 25 -9.14 11.39 -6.69
N ALA A 26 -9.63 10.84 -7.79
CA ALA A 26 -10.33 11.64 -8.81
C ALA A 26 -11.51 12.36 -8.15
N GLY A 27 -11.56 13.67 -8.29
CA GLY A 27 -12.60 14.50 -7.67
C GLY A 27 -12.31 14.88 -6.21
N LEU A 28 -11.32 14.27 -5.56
CA LEU A 28 -10.94 14.59 -4.17
C LEU A 28 -9.69 15.46 -4.09
N LEU A 29 -8.82 15.38 -5.11
CA LEU A 29 -7.59 16.16 -5.17
C LEU A 29 -7.56 16.98 -6.45
N PRO A 30 -6.82 18.12 -6.48
CA PRO A 30 -6.67 18.90 -7.69
C PRO A 30 -6.12 18.06 -8.83
N GLU A 31 -6.62 18.29 -10.03
CA GLU A 31 -6.21 17.56 -11.22
C GLU A 31 -4.70 17.64 -11.46
N ALA A 32 -4.10 18.79 -11.15
CA ALA A 32 -2.67 18.98 -11.29
C ALA A 32 -1.86 18.00 -10.41
N MET A 33 -2.38 17.67 -9.23
CA MET A 33 -1.73 16.69 -8.34
C MET A 33 -1.83 15.28 -8.91
N LEU A 34 -2.98 14.95 -9.54
CA LEU A 34 -3.16 13.64 -10.16
C LEU A 34 -2.28 13.50 -11.39
N ALA A 35 -2.20 14.55 -12.20
CA ALA A 35 -1.39 14.55 -13.41
C ALA A 35 0.10 14.46 -13.14
N GLY A 36 0.54 14.81 -11.92
CA GLY A 36 1.94 14.72 -11.52
C GLY A 36 2.41 13.30 -11.19
N GLN A 37 1.49 12.34 -11.13
CA GLN A 37 1.86 10.95 -10.84
C GLN A 37 2.46 10.29 -12.08
N SER A 38 3.59 9.62 -11.90
CA SER A 38 4.32 8.97 -13.00
C SER A 38 4.53 7.49 -12.67
N ALA A 39 4.10 6.63 -13.59
CA ALA A 39 4.32 5.20 -13.43
C ALA A 39 5.83 4.88 -13.38
N GLU A 40 6.63 5.61 -14.15
CA GLU A 40 8.08 5.41 -14.15
C GLU A 40 8.70 5.77 -12.81
N ALA A 41 8.31 6.91 -12.22
CA ALA A 41 8.81 7.33 -10.92
C ALA A 41 8.38 6.36 -9.82
N ARG A 42 7.14 5.88 -9.87
CA ARG A 42 6.65 4.90 -8.89
C ARG A 42 7.34 3.55 -9.06
N SER A 43 7.58 3.12 -10.29
CA SER A 43 8.30 1.88 -10.55
C SER A 43 9.72 1.95 -10.01
N ALA A 44 10.41 3.08 -10.18
CA ALA A 44 11.74 3.28 -9.62
C ALA A 44 11.73 3.26 -8.10
N MET A 45 10.72 3.86 -7.48
CA MET A 45 10.54 3.85 -6.03
C MET A 45 10.36 2.42 -5.51
N TRP A 46 9.48 1.64 -6.14
CA TRP A 46 9.24 0.27 -5.73
C TRP A 46 10.46 -0.63 -5.96
N ALA A 47 11.22 -0.38 -7.03
CA ALA A 47 12.46 -1.12 -7.27
C ALA A 47 13.47 -0.88 -6.13
N ARG A 48 13.58 0.36 -5.64
CA ARG A 48 14.46 0.66 -4.52
C ARG A 48 14.00 -0.03 -3.23
N ILE A 49 12.70 0.03 -2.95
CA ILE A 49 12.13 -0.57 -1.75
C ILE A 49 12.31 -2.09 -1.77
N LEU A 50 11.97 -2.74 -2.88
CA LEU A 50 12.04 -4.18 -3.00
C LEU A 50 13.47 -4.69 -3.10
N GLY A 51 14.39 -3.85 -3.59
CA GLY A 51 15.81 -4.21 -3.68
C GLY A 51 16.51 -4.17 -2.34
N ASP A 52 16.07 -3.33 -1.41
CA ASP A 52 16.65 -3.25 -0.07
C ASP A 52 15.57 -2.85 0.94
N PRO A 53 14.72 -3.79 1.36
CA PRO A 53 13.65 -3.49 2.32
C PRO A 53 14.15 -2.95 3.66
N SER A 54 15.32 -3.37 4.10
CA SER A 54 15.89 -2.89 5.37
C SER A 54 16.15 -1.40 5.33
N ALA A 55 16.71 -0.90 4.22
CA ALA A 55 16.96 0.53 4.04
C ALA A 55 15.64 1.31 3.88
N ALA A 56 14.56 0.63 3.50
CA ALA A 56 13.24 1.21 3.31
C ALA A 56 12.33 0.97 4.53
N ALA A 57 12.86 1.16 5.74
CA ALA A 57 12.12 1.04 7.00
C ALA A 57 11.52 -0.37 7.21
N GLY A 58 12.22 -1.39 6.71
CA GLY A 58 11.76 -2.77 6.85
C GLY A 58 10.46 -3.07 6.11
N THR A 59 10.20 -2.37 5.01
CA THR A 59 8.94 -2.47 4.28
C THR A 59 8.70 -3.86 3.71
N ALA A 60 7.52 -4.41 4.00
CA ALA A 60 7.01 -5.62 3.38
C ALA A 60 5.89 -5.23 2.42
N VAL A 61 5.91 -5.81 1.22
CA VAL A 61 4.93 -5.52 0.18
C VAL A 61 4.24 -6.81 -0.25
N TYR A 62 2.91 -6.76 -0.28
CA TYR A 62 2.07 -7.89 -0.72
C TYR A 62 1.27 -7.46 -1.94
N VAL A 63 1.10 -8.36 -2.89
CA VAL A 63 0.36 -8.10 -4.12
C VAL A 63 -0.79 -9.08 -4.28
N ILE A 64 -1.85 -8.62 -4.93
CA ILE A 64 -2.93 -9.47 -5.43
C ILE A 64 -2.72 -9.63 -6.93
N GLU A 65 -2.60 -10.87 -7.35
CA GLU A 65 -2.41 -11.23 -8.75
C GLU A 65 -3.66 -11.92 -9.26
N ASP A 66 -4.17 -11.45 -10.39
CA ASP A 66 -5.34 -12.02 -11.05
C ASP A 66 -5.02 -12.14 -12.55
N GLN A 67 -5.14 -13.35 -13.11
CA GLN A 67 -4.82 -13.63 -14.50
C GLN A 67 -3.43 -13.12 -14.90
N ALA A 68 -2.44 -13.40 -14.04
CA ALA A 68 -1.03 -13.04 -14.24
C ALA A 68 -0.75 -11.53 -14.21
N SER A 69 -1.69 -10.72 -13.75
CA SER A 69 -1.51 -9.27 -13.61
C SER A 69 -1.72 -8.84 -12.17
N ILE A 70 -0.90 -7.90 -11.70
CA ILE A 70 -1.09 -7.32 -10.37
C ILE A 70 -2.26 -6.34 -10.45
N VAL A 71 -3.26 -6.54 -9.58
CA VAL A 71 -4.46 -5.70 -9.54
C VAL A 71 -4.62 -4.94 -8.24
N GLY A 72 -3.73 -5.18 -7.29
CA GLY A 72 -3.72 -4.46 -6.01
C GLY A 72 -2.49 -4.81 -5.21
N PHE A 73 -2.20 -3.98 -4.20
CA PHE A 73 -1.06 -4.22 -3.33
C PHE A 73 -1.24 -3.51 -2.00
N GLY A 74 -0.45 -3.93 -1.01
CA GLY A 74 -0.34 -3.26 0.27
C GLY A 74 1.09 -3.26 0.75
N SER A 75 1.47 -2.24 1.51
CA SER A 75 2.79 -2.17 2.12
C SER A 75 2.69 -1.82 3.59
N CYS A 76 3.58 -2.39 4.38
CA CYS A 76 3.68 -2.13 5.81
C CYS A 76 5.13 -2.15 6.24
N GLY A 77 5.44 -1.58 7.40
CA GLY A 77 6.80 -1.52 7.92
C GLY A 77 6.87 -0.78 9.24
N HIS A 78 8.08 -0.30 9.57
CA HIS A 78 8.27 0.49 10.77
C HIS A 78 7.57 1.83 10.64
N GLN A 79 7.03 2.31 11.76
CA GLN A 79 6.37 3.62 11.81
C GLN A 79 7.38 4.73 11.53
N ARG A 80 7.13 5.55 10.52
CA ARG A 80 8.02 6.64 10.12
C ARG A 80 7.76 7.94 10.88
N ASP A 81 6.58 8.10 11.47
CA ASP A 81 6.25 9.30 12.24
C ASP A 81 6.68 9.12 13.69
N PRO A 82 7.66 9.93 14.19
CA PRO A 82 8.14 9.82 15.57
C PRO A 82 7.04 10.01 16.61
N ARG A 83 6.05 10.84 16.32
CA ARG A 83 4.95 11.10 17.27
C ARG A 83 4.09 9.86 17.46
N LEU A 84 3.81 9.14 16.38
CA LEU A 84 3.03 7.92 16.45
C LEU A 84 3.82 6.80 17.12
N ARG A 85 5.13 6.74 16.90
CA ARG A 85 5.97 5.77 17.59
C ARG A 85 5.94 6.00 19.10
N GLU A 86 6.00 7.26 19.53
CA GLU A 86 5.95 7.60 20.95
C GLU A 86 4.61 7.22 21.59
N LEU A 87 3.54 7.20 20.80
CA LEU A 87 2.22 6.78 21.27
C LEU A 87 2.04 5.25 21.27
N GLY A 88 3.05 4.50 20.87
CA GLY A 88 3.01 3.04 20.87
C GLY A 88 2.70 2.41 19.52
N PHE A 89 2.56 3.20 18.47
CA PHE A 89 2.30 2.69 17.11
C PHE A 89 3.63 2.49 16.39
N ALA A 90 4.36 1.46 16.76
CA ALA A 90 5.70 1.20 16.23
C ALA A 90 5.71 0.67 14.80
N ALA A 91 4.57 0.23 14.28
CA ALA A 91 4.41 -0.25 12.91
C ALA A 91 3.36 0.56 12.19
N GLU A 92 3.43 0.58 10.85
CA GLU A 92 2.43 1.26 10.03
C GLU A 92 2.07 0.44 8.80
N ILE A 93 0.82 0.59 8.34
CA ILE A 93 0.41 0.18 7.01
C ILE A 93 0.45 1.47 6.19
N SER A 94 1.39 1.54 5.26
CA SER A 94 1.67 2.77 4.53
C SER A 94 0.87 2.91 3.24
N ALA A 95 0.39 1.79 2.68
CA ALA A 95 -0.40 1.82 1.46
C ALA A 95 -1.27 0.58 1.34
N ILE A 96 -2.49 0.76 0.87
CA ILE A 96 -3.34 -0.28 0.32
C ILE A 96 -4.02 0.32 -0.89
N TYR A 97 -3.77 -0.24 -2.06
CA TYR A 97 -4.38 0.19 -3.31
C TYR A 97 -4.92 -1.01 -4.05
N LEU A 98 -6.12 -0.87 -4.57
CA LEU A 98 -6.79 -1.92 -5.31
C LEU A 98 -7.54 -1.27 -6.46
N LEU A 99 -7.36 -1.77 -7.67
CA LEU A 99 -8.10 -1.27 -8.83
C LEU A 99 -9.59 -1.38 -8.58
N ARG A 100 -10.34 -0.35 -8.98
CA ARG A 100 -11.78 -0.27 -8.72
C ARG A 100 -12.52 -1.51 -9.22
N SER A 101 -12.13 -2.03 -10.38
CA SER A 101 -12.73 -3.23 -10.97
C SER A 101 -12.56 -4.47 -10.09
N GLN A 102 -11.63 -4.45 -9.15
CA GLN A 102 -11.32 -5.60 -8.29
C GLN A 102 -11.82 -5.42 -6.86
N GLN A 103 -12.47 -4.30 -6.57
CA GLN A 103 -13.02 -4.06 -5.24
C GLN A 103 -14.27 -4.91 -5.02
N GLY A 104 -14.58 -5.19 -3.76
CA GLY A 104 -15.73 -6.00 -3.41
C GLY A 104 -15.53 -7.50 -3.51
N LYS A 105 -14.30 -7.96 -3.78
CA LYS A 105 -13.98 -9.39 -3.92
C LYS A 105 -13.21 -9.97 -2.72
N GLY A 106 -13.05 -9.18 -1.67
CA GLY A 106 -12.31 -9.62 -0.49
C GLY A 106 -10.81 -9.45 -0.57
N PHE A 107 -10.27 -8.86 -1.64
CA PHE A 107 -8.83 -8.68 -1.82
C PHE A 107 -8.24 -7.70 -0.82
N GLY A 108 -8.95 -6.61 -0.52
CA GLY A 108 -8.51 -5.66 0.49
C GLY A 108 -8.37 -6.28 1.87
N ARG A 109 -9.32 -7.13 2.25
CA ARG A 109 -9.27 -7.87 3.52
C ARG A 109 -8.10 -8.85 3.53
N ALA A 110 -7.83 -9.51 2.40
CA ALA A 110 -6.73 -10.43 2.29
C ALA A 110 -5.38 -9.71 2.48
N LEU A 111 -5.23 -8.53 1.85
CA LEU A 111 -4.05 -7.69 2.02
C LEU A 111 -3.89 -7.24 3.48
N MET A 112 -4.97 -6.76 4.08
CA MET A 112 -4.96 -6.32 5.48
C MET A 112 -4.57 -7.47 6.41
N GLY A 113 -5.11 -8.65 6.18
CA GLY A 113 -4.81 -9.84 6.98
C GLY A 113 -3.33 -10.24 6.88
N ALA A 114 -2.77 -10.22 5.66
CA ALA A 114 -1.37 -10.55 5.44
C ALA A 114 -0.44 -9.55 6.14
N MET A 115 -0.74 -8.25 6.02
CA MET A 115 0.07 -7.21 6.66
C MET A 115 -0.05 -7.24 8.17
N THR A 116 -1.23 -7.49 8.70
CA THR A 116 -1.45 -7.62 10.13
C THR A 116 -0.66 -8.81 10.69
N ALA A 117 -0.66 -9.94 9.98
CA ALA A 117 0.11 -11.11 10.37
C ALA A 117 1.60 -10.81 10.37
N GLU A 118 2.10 -10.09 9.35
CA GLU A 118 3.51 -9.69 9.29
C GLU A 118 3.89 -8.79 10.45
N ILE A 119 3.05 -7.81 10.77
CA ILE A 119 3.30 -6.88 11.88
C ILE A 119 3.33 -7.64 13.21
N ARG A 120 2.39 -8.56 13.41
CA ARG A 120 2.37 -9.38 14.64
C ARG A 120 3.59 -10.29 14.74
N SER A 121 4.04 -10.84 13.62
CA SER A 121 5.22 -11.70 13.59
C SER A 121 6.48 -10.96 14.01
N ARG A 122 6.49 -9.63 13.85
CA ARG A 122 7.59 -8.76 14.29
C ARG A 122 7.43 -8.28 15.72
N GLY A 123 6.40 -8.73 16.44
CA GLY A 123 6.18 -8.40 17.85
C GLY A 123 5.42 -7.11 18.12
N HIS A 124 4.73 -6.55 17.11
CA HIS A 124 3.96 -5.32 17.28
C HIS A 124 2.50 -5.61 17.56
N ASP A 125 1.93 -4.93 18.55
CA ASP A 125 0.52 -5.06 18.93
C ASP A 125 -0.36 -3.97 18.36
N ALA A 126 0.24 -2.86 17.92
CA ALA A 126 -0.50 -1.71 17.42
C ALA A 126 0.08 -1.25 16.09
N VAL A 127 -0.79 -0.78 15.21
CA VAL A 127 -0.42 -0.30 13.88
C VAL A 127 -1.18 0.98 13.56
N ALA A 128 -0.49 1.93 12.92
CA ALA A 128 -1.10 3.14 12.39
C ALA A 128 -1.39 2.96 10.90
N LEU A 129 -2.45 3.59 10.44
CA LEU A 129 -2.94 3.49 9.09
C LEU A 129 -3.14 4.88 8.51
N TRP A 130 -2.61 5.11 7.31
CA TRP A 130 -2.74 6.39 6.64
C TRP A 130 -3.84 6.33 5.59
N VAL A 131 -4.77 7.29 5.65
CA VAL A 131 -5.87 7.41 4.70
C VAL A 131 -6.22 8.88 4.55
N LEU A 132 -6.54 9.30 3.31
CA LEU A 132 -6.99 10.67 3.08
C LEU A 132 -8.33 10.88 3.77
N LYS A 133 -8.45 11.96 4.54
CA LYS A 133 -9.65 12.25 5.35
C LYS A 133 -10.93 12.28 4.51
N GLU A 134 -10.83 12.77 3.28
CA GLU A 134 -11.97 12.92 2.38
C GLU A 134 -12.36 11.61 1.68
N ASN A 135 -11.58 10.54 1.84
CA ASN A 135 -11.88 9.24 1.26
C ASN A 135 -12.75 8.43 2.21
N ALA A 136 -14.06 8.72 2.21
CA ALA A 136 -15.00 8.08 3.13
C ALA A 136 -15.09 6.58 2.94
N ALA A 137 -15.02 6.10 1.69
CA ALA A 137 -15.10 4.66 1.39
C ALA A 137 -13.93 3.90 2.02
N ALA A 138 -12.71 4.44 1.93
CA ALA A 138 -11.54 3.81 2.53
C ALA A 138 -11.63 3.85 4.06
N ARG A 139 -12.08 4.96 4.62
CA ARG A 139 -12.23 5.09 6.07
C ARG A 139 -13.24 4.10 6.61
N ASP A 140 -14.35 3.90 5.90
CA ASP A 140 -15.37 2.94 6.29
C ASP A 140 -14.82 1.52 6.26
N PHE A 141 -14.02 1.19 5.24
CA PHE A 141 -13.37 -0.11 5.14
C PHE A 141 -12.47 -0.40 6.35
N TYR A 142 -11.74 0.62 6.83
CA TYR A 142 -10.78 0.45 7.93
C TYR A 142 -11.43 0.45 9.31
N GLN A 143 -12.66 0.89 9.41
CA GLN A 143 -13.43 0.82 10.65
C GLN A 143 -14.07 -0.55 10.81
#